data_bff448370f492c1a424c761634216be7
#
_entry.id   bff448370f492c1a424c761634216be7
#
_cell.length_a   1.000
_cell.length_b   1.000
_cell.length_c   1.000
_cell.angle_alpha   90.00
_cell.angle_beta   90.00
_cell.angle_gamma   90.00
#
_symmetry.space_group_name_H-M   'P 1'
#
loop_
_entity.id
_entity.type
_entity.pdbx_description
1 polymer ?
#
loop_
_entity_poly.entity_id
_entity_poly.type
_entity_poly.pdbx_seq_one_letter_code
_entity_poly.pdbx_strand_id
1 'polypeptide(L)'
;MKLIRRILSFVLFFVCSALCITGSVNVGAFAETVAMADYYTTYGATVEADDTFTYAGESSSLKMKLTSDKAGIYLELPALQEYAIGDQVVVDMRLYMEGTGYNGTFKLYKAGGELIDYAFPGGVWSRVRFQTRVFEKDGVKNVFISMEKGKGLTIWLSNPAVDTAEEDAPLFGGVKLYQIEPKSNLMNSYIVETKEGEIIVMDGGDLADADNLVKVLRTFTNEVDHWFISHYHSDHVRALVTILEFHNIKIRNLYFDFPTSAEVKQNSGDSDGYLADELVAKIAQYPEKVENVITAGRGLTVQVGADVTVKALNDAYKVKNNNYGNNTTVVYKVETPGEDILFLGDLGDRGDAYLEDEWFVEEAESCTVIQLAHHGQNGTTDKFYNMIKEKKVVLYAAKQWIYDNDNGSGFNTANLTTLHMRDLVREWGVLRVYTQAGGRLLLQ
;
A
#
# COMPACT_ATOMS: atom_id res chain seq x y z
N MET A 1 20.34 23.85 23.56
CA MET A 1 20.64 22.51 23.03
C MET A 1 20.19 22.30 21.57
N LYS A 2 19.00 22.75 21.15
CA LYS A 2 18.53 22.63 19.73
C LYS A 2 19.40 23.43 18.73
N LEU A 3 19.94 24.54 19.11
CA LEU A 3 20.80 25.37 18.25
C LEU A 3 22.16 24.68 17.95
N ILE A 4 22.72 23.98 18.90
CA ILE A 4 24.02 23.29 18.76
C ILE A 4 23.89 22.07 17.83
N ARG A 5 22.74 21.39 17.84
CA ARG A 5 22.49 20.26 16.90
C ARG A 5 22.35 20.74 15.46
N ARG A 6 21.68 21.89 15.21
CA ARG A 6 21.58 22.45 13.85
C ARG A 6 22.94 22.87 13.28
N ILE A 7 23.82 23.43 14.12
CA ILE A 7 25.17 23.81 13.69
C ILE A 7 26.03 22.56 13.39
N LEU A 8 25.91 21.49 14.15
CA LEU A 8 26.63 20.25 13.88
C LEU A 8 26.13 19.55 12.60
N SER A 9 24.83 19.54 12.34
CA SER A 9 24.27 18.98 11.10
C SER A 9 24.70 19.78 9.87
N PHE A 10 24.76 21.13 9.98
CA PHE A 10 25.23 21.98 8.89
C PHE A 10 26.73 21.83 8.64
N VAL A 11 27.54 21.66 9.68
CA VAL A 11 28.99 21.44 9.55
C VAL A 11 29.28 20.05 9.00
N LEU A 12 28.49 19.02 9.36
CA LEU A 12 28.65 17.67 8.80
C LEU A 12 28.28 17.63 7.32
N PHE A 13 27.22 18.34 6.91
CA PHE A 13 26.81 18.45 5.51
C PHE A 13 27.86 19.18 4.64
N PHE A 14 28.49 20.25 5.18
CA PHE A 14 29.56 20.98 4.49
C PHE A 14 30.88 20.21 4.46
N VAL A 15 31.19 19.42 5.49
CA VAL A 15 32.39 18.57 5.50
C VAL A 15 32.23 17.38 4.55
N CYS A 16 31.05 16.77 4.43
CA CYS A 16 30.80 15.76 3.41
C CYS A 16 30.82 16.35 1.99
N SER A 17 30.26 17.53 1.76
CA SER A 17 30.35 18.17 0.42
C SER A 17 31.74 18.70 0.08
N ALA A 18 32.57 19.06 1.04
CA ALA A 18 33.97 19.46 0.82
C ALA A 18 34.92 18.27 0.62
N LEU A 19 34.61 17.09 1.19
CA LEU A 19 35.37 15.86 0.96
C LEU A 19 35.02 15.17 -0.35
N CYS A 20 33.87 15.50 -0.97
CA CYS A 20 33.51 15.03 -2.32
C CYS A 20 34.20 15.77 -3.46
N ILE A 21 35.00 16.83 -3.19
CA ILE A 21 35.65 17.65 -4.23
C ILE A 21 37.11 17.24 -4.51
N THR A 22 37.74 16.39 -3.70
CA THR A 22 39.17 16.01 -3.89
C THR A 22 39.47 14.52 -3.84
N GLY A 23 38.50 13.67 -3.81
CA GLY A 23 38.64 12.24 -4.06
C GLY A 23 37.67 11.87 -5.15
N SER A 24 38.15 11.36 -6.30
CA SER A 24 37.35 10.51 -7.16
C SER A 24 36.88 9.32 -6.29
N VAL A 25 35.78 9.51 -5.54
CA VAL A 25 34.95 8.38 -5.21
C VAL A 25 34.54 7.87 -6.58
N ASN A 26 35.16 6.79 -7.02
CA ASN A 26 34.54 5.89 -7.98
C ASN A 26 33.18 5.54 -7.33
N VAL A 27 32.17 6.33 -7.62
CA VAL A 27 30.80 5.88 -7.63
C VAL A 27 30.88 4.68 -8.55
N GLY A 28 30.78 3.50 -7.99
CA GLY A 28 31.14 2.23 -8.61
C GLY A 28 30.71 2.26 -10.06
N ALA A 29 31.61 1.84 -10.91
CA ALA A 29 31.41 1.80 -12.35
C ALA A 29 29.94 1.49 -12.57
N PHE A 30 29.22 2.40 -13.25
CA PHE A 30 27.97 2.04 -13.90
C PHE A 30 28.27 0.70 -14.54
N ALA A 31 27.62 -0.37 -14.10
CA ALA A 31 27.78 -1.68 -14.68
C ALA A 31 27.78 -1.43 -16.17
N GLU A 32 28.84 -1.90 -16.87
CA GLU A 32 28.88 -1.83 -18.31
C GLU A 32 27.48 -2.15 -18.77
N THR A 33 26.88 -1.28 -19.58
CA THR A 33 25.55 -1.45 -20.11
C THR A 33 25.56 -2.73 -20.94
N VAL A 34 25.27 -3.83 -20.24
CA VAL A 34 25.29 -5.16 -20.84
C VAL A 34 24.11 -5.21 -21.79
N ALA A 35 24.35 -5.43 -23.04
CA ALA A 35 23.30 -5.60 -24.02
C ALA A 35 22.45 -6.79 -23.58
N MET A 36 21.19 -6.58 -23.23
CA MET A 36 20.25 -7.64 -22.78
C MET A 36 20.17 -8.81 -23.77
N ALA A 37 20.53 -8.57 -25.03
CA ALA A 37 20.51 -9.54 -26.13
C ALA A 37 21.37 -10.78 -25.92
N ASP A 38 22.41 -10.71 -25.11
CA ASP A 38 23.38 -11.80 -24.94
C ASP A 38 23.04 -12.73 -23.75
N TYR A 39 22.01 -12.43 -22.98
CA TYR A 39 21.76 -13.06 -21.68
C TYR A 39 20.32 -13.56 -21.51
N TYR A 40 19.80 -14.34 -22.49
CA TYR A 40 18.47 -14.92 -22.32
C TYR A 40 18.26 -16.23 -23.05
N THR A 41 17.38 -17.07 -22.53
CA THR A 41 16.74 -18.18 -23.24
C THR A 41 15.22 -18.03 -23.13
N THR A 42 14.49 -18.23 -24.23
CA THR A 42 13.04 -17.99 -24.27
C THR A 42 12.27 -19.12 -24.93
N TYR A 43 10.98 -19.19 -24.62
CA TYR A 43 10.00 -20.01 -25.36
C TYR A 43 8.70 -19.21 -25.55
N GLY A 44 7.94 -19.52 -26.61
CA GLY A 44 6.65 -18.87 -26.88
C GLY A 44 6.77 -17.38 -27.29
N ALA A 45 7.97 -16.93 -27.63
CA ALA A 45 8.24 -15.58 -28.11
C ALA A 45 9.38 -15.59 -29.12
N THR A 46 9.40 -14.61 -30.03
CA THR A 46 10.59 -14.21 -30.78
C THR A 46 11.22 -13.03 -30.06
N VAL A 47 12.55 -13.00 -30.01
CA VAL A 47 13.27 -12.00 -29.22
C VAL A 47 14.41 -11.42 -30.10
N GLU A 48 14.61 -10.13 -30.01
CA GLU A 48 15.69 -9.40 -30.68
C GLU A 48 16.17 -8.26 -29.77
N ALA A 49 17.45 -7.86 -29.93
CA ALA A 49 17.93 -6.63 -29.30
C ALA A 49 17.37 -5.43 -30.07
N ASP A 50 16.98 -4.39 -29.34
CA ASP A 50 16.52 -3.13 -29.91
C ASP A 50 17.32 -1.99 -29.26
N ASP A 51 18.22 -1.40 -30.04
CA ASP A 51 19.04 -0.26 -29.66
C ASP A 51 18.38 1.09 -29.99
N THR A 52 17.22 1.05 -30.64
CA THR A 52 16.46 2.23 -31.04
C THR A 52 15.37 2.61 -30.07
N PHE A 53 14.93 1.66 -29.25
CA PHE A 53 13.86 1.87 -28.26
C PHE A 53 14.29 1.35 -26.89
N THR A 54 14.84 2.22 -26.06
CA THR A 54 15.45 1.91 -24.77
C THR A 54 14.87 2.78 -23.64
N TYR A 55 15.05 2.34 -22.39
CA TYR A 55 14.70 3.13 -21.22
C TYR A 55 15.89 4.01 -20.80
N ALA A 56 15.64 5.31 -20.59
CA ALA A 56 16.51 6.26 -19.87
C ALA A 56 18.02 6.19 -20.20
N GLY A 57 18.37 6.06 -21.49
CA GLY A 57 19.78 6.12 -21.94
C GLY A 57 20.49 4.78 -21.89
N GLU A 58 19.82 3.69 -21.72
CA GLU A 58 20.33 2.34 -21.93
C GLU A 58 20.83 2.13 -23.36
N SER A 59 21.79 1.25 -23.54
CA SER A 59 22.35 0.97 -24.87
C SER A 59 21.46 0.09 -25.74
N SER A 60 20.66 -0.78 -25.13
CA SER A 60 19.70 -1.64 -25.82
C SER A 60 18.61 -2.12 -24.86
N SER A 61 17.47 -2.47 -25.40
CA SER A 61 16.40 -3.22 -24.73
C SER A 61 16.22 -4.58 -25.38
N LEU A 62 15.47 -5.46 -24.73
CA LEU A 62 15.11 -6.76 -25.25
C LEU A 62 13.67 -6.69 -25.76
N LYS A 63 13.49 -6.62 -27.10
CA LYS A 63 12.18 -6.62 -27.73
C LYS A 63 11.68 -8.05 -27.90
N MET A 64 10.50 -8.31 -27.36
CA MET A 64 9.86 -9.63 -27.39
C MET A 64 8.50 -9.55 -28.09
N LYS A 65 8.30 -10.34 -29.14
CA LYS A 65 6.98 -10.56 -29.74
C LYS A 65 6.44 -11.90 -29.25
N LEU A 66 5.35 -11.86 -28.49
CA LEU A 66 4.76 -13.05 -27.91
C LEU A 66 3.99 -13.83 -28.98
N THR A 67 4.41 -15.04 -29.28
CA THR A 67 3.83 -15.91 -30.33
C THR A 67 2.86 -16.94 -29.79
N SER A 68 2.82 -17.09 -28.46
CA SER A 68 1.97 -18.02 -27.75
C SER A 68 1.27 -17.32 -26.57
N ASP A 69 0.12 -17.88 -26.11
CA ASP A 69 -0.52 -17.45 -24.86
C ASP A 69 0.28 -17.81 -23.61
N LYS A 70 1.27 -18.67 -23.73
CA LYS A 70 2.24 -18.97 -22.69
C LYS A 70 3.63 -18.73 -23.26
N ALA A 71 4.34 -17.81 -22.66
CA ALA A 71 5.71 -17.49 -23.01
C ALA A 71 6.55 -17.40 -21.73
N GLY A 72 7.87 -17.48 -21.85
CA GLY A 72 8.77 -17.32 -20.72
C GLY A 72 10.16 -16.95 -21.17
N ILE A 73 10.89 -16.33 -20.26
CA ILE A 73 12.27 -15.92 -20.46
C ILE A 73 13.11 -16.26 -19.23
N TYR A 74 14.29 -16.81 -19.47
CA TYR A 74 15.36 -16.97 -18.49
C TYR A 74 16.36 -15.85 -18.70
N LEU A 75 16.52 -14.99 -17.69
CA LEU A 75 17.44 -13.87 -17.73
C LEU A 75 18.75 -14.26 -17.02
N GLU A 76 19.85 -14.27 -17.76
CA GLU A 76 21.20 -14.63 -17.30
C GLU A 76 21.97 -13.36 -16.93
N LEU A 77 21.55 -12.69 -15.88
CA LEU A 77 22.13 -11.40 -15.50
C LEU A 77 23.52 -11.60 -14.86
N PRO A 78 24.53 -10.82 -15.24
CA PRO A 78 25.90 -10.95 -14.71
C PRO A 78 25.97 -10.90 -13.19
N ALA A 79 25.16 -10.04 -12.56
CA ALA A 79 25.08 -9.92 -11.10
C ALA A 79 24.69 -11.23 -10.40
N LEU A 80 24.00 -12.16 -11.08
CA LEU A 80 23.60 -13.45 -10.49
C LEU A 80 24.81 -14.36 -10.18
N GLN A 81 25.97 -14.07 -10.76
CA GLN A 81 27.18 -14.87 -10.47
C GLN A 81 27.62 -14.77 -9.00
N GLU A 82 27.27 -13.68 -8.32
CA GLU A 82 27.58 -13.43 -6.91
C GLU A 82 26.71 -14.24 -5.94
N TYR A 83 25.59 -14.81 -6.42
CA TYR A 83 24.62 -15.56 -5.60
C TYR A 83 24.74 -17.07 -5.81
N ALA A 84 24.37 -17.86 -4.82
CA ALA A 84 24.25 -19.31 -4.96
C ALA A 84 22.90 -19.70 -5.60
N ILE A 85 22.86 -20.91 -6.20
CA ILE A 85 21.59 -21.47 -6.68
C ILE A 85 20.67 -21.68 -5.49
N GLY A 86 19.44 -21.17 -5.61
CA GLY A 86 18.44 -21.19 -4.56
C GLY A 86 18.37 -19.93 -3.70
N ASP A 87 19.40 -19.06 -3.76
CA ASP A 87 19.38 -17.79 -3.05
C ASP A 87 18.20 -16.92 -3.51
N GLN A 88 17.62 -16.18 -2.57
CA GLN A 88 16.59 -15.19 -2.84
C GLN A 88 17.26 -13.89 -3.32
N VAL A 89 16.73 -13.34 -4.41
CA VAL A 89 17.16 -12.07 -4.98
C VAL A 89 15.96 -11.21 -5.34
N VAL A 90 16.15 -9.92 -5.36
CA VAL A 90 15.19 -8.96 -5.91
C VAL A 90 15.62 -8.60 -7.32
N VAL A 91 14.73 -8.76 -8.28
CA VAL A 91 14.90 -8.27 -9.65
C VAL A 91 14.12 -6.98 -9.81
N ASP A 92 14.77 -5.95 -10.33
CA ASP A 92 14.17 -4.66 -10.66
C ASP A 92 14.45 -4.36 -12.14
N MET A 93 13.42 -4.11 -12.92
CA MET A 93 13.56 -3.84 -14.36
C MET A 93 12.44 -2.94 -14.87
N ARG A 94 12.55 -2.54 -16.12
CA ARG A 94 11.50 -1.81 -16.83
C ARG A 94 10.85 -2.67 -17.90
N LEU A 95 9.52 -2.60 -17.99
CA LEU A 95 8.70 -3.24 -19.00
C LEU A 95 7.92 -2.17 -19.76
N TYR A 96 8.00 -2.21 -21.09
CA TYR A 96 7.11 -1.44 -21.95
C TYR A 96 6.23 -2.39 -22.75
N MET A 97 4.97 -2.07 -22.88
CA MET A 97 4.03 -2.83 -23.70
C MET A 97 3.51 -1.93 -24.83
N GLU A 98 3.57 -2.44 -26.06
CA GLU A 98 3.02 -1.74 -27.22
C GLU A 98 1.50 -1.56 -27.07
N GLY A 99 1.00 -0.40 -27.49
CA GLY A 99 -0.41 -0.08 -27.46
C GLY A 99 -0.75 1.12 -26.58
N THR A 100 -2.02 1.27 -26.23
CA THR A 100 -2.55 2.35 -25.40
C THR A 100 -3.53 1.82 -24.38
N GLY A 101 -3.68 2.52 -23.26
CA GLY A 101 -4.58 2.11 -22.15
C GLY A 101 -4.04 0.89 -21.39
N TYR A 102 -4.84 0.39 -20.45
CA TYR A 102 -4.47 -0.73 -19.60
C TYR A 102 -4.84 -2.06 -20.23
N ASN A 103 -3.93 -3.03 -20.15
CA ASN A 103 -4.19 -4.42 -20.52
C ASN A 103 -4.43 -5.25 -19.25
N GLY A 104 -5.65 -5.71 -19.03
CA GLY A 104 -6.03 -6.54 -17.88
C GLY A 104 -5.95 -8.04 -18.14
N THR A 105 -5.52 -8.48 -19.32
CA THR A 105 -5.43 -9.91 -19.66
C THR A 105 -4.02 -10.47 -19.63
N PHE A 106 -3.02 -9.67 -20.00
CA PHE A 106 -1.62 -10.04 -19.91
C PHE A 106 -1.20 -10.22 -18.45
N LYS A 107 -0.57 -11.35 -18.15
CA LYS A 107 -0.13 -11.68 -16.79
C LYS A 107 1.35 -12.00 -16.78
N LEU A 108 2.05 -11.44 -15.80
CA LEU A 108 3.46 -11.67 -15.56
C LEU A 108 3.63 -12.46 -14.26
N TYR A 109 4.38 -13.56 -14.30
CA TYR A 109 4.62 -14.46 -13.17
C TYR A 109 6.11 -14.63 -12.93
N LYS A 110 6.51 -14.78 -11.67
CA LYS A 110 7.84 -15.26 -11.28
C LYS A 110 7.89 -16.79 -11.28
N ALA A 111 9.07 -17.34 -11.10
CA ALA A 111 9.26 -18.76 -10.96
C ALA A 111 8.39 -19.35 -9.85
N GLY A 112 7.81 -20.54 -10.12
CA GLY A 112 6.83 -21.16 -9.22
C GLY A 112 5.38 -20.81 -9.54
N GLY A 113 5.12 -19.94 -10.53
CA GLY A 113 3.76 -19.58 -10.99
C GLY A 113 3.06 -18.53 -10.11
N GLU A 114 3.80 -17.83 -9.28
CA GLU A 114 3.26 -16.74 -8.47
C GLU A 114 3.15 -15.46 -9.31
N LEU A 115 1.98 -14.83 -9.27
CA LEU A 115 1.66 -13.62 -10.04
C LEU A 115 2.50 -12.44 -9.55
N ILE A 116 3.18 -11.75 -10.50
CA ILE A 116 3.85 -10.48 -10.26
C ILE A 116 2.86 -9.34 -10.48
N ASP A 117 2.28 -9.25 -11.68
CA ASP A 117 1.28 -8.24 -12.03
C ASP A 117 0.49 -8.64 -13.29
N TYR A 118 -0.64 -7.93 -13.54
CA TYR A 118 -1.50 -8.16 -14.72
C TYR A 118 -2.13 -6.89 -15.29
N ALA A 119 -1.92 -5.72 -14.70
CA ALA A 119 -2.50 -4.45 -15.17
C ALA A 119 -1.40 -3.49 -15.61
N PHE A 120 -0.83 -3.74 -16.78
CA PHE A 120 0.20 -2.87 -17.34
C PHE A 120 -0.42 -1.83 -18.28
N PRO A 121 -0.06 -0.54 -18.14
CA PRO A 121 -0.41 0.48 -19.10
C PRO A 121 0.39 0.28 -20.39
N GLY A 122 -0.28 0.39 -21.55
CA GLY A 122 0.40 0.41 -22.84
C GLY A 122 0.96 1.79 -23.15
N GLY A 123 2.08 1.84 -23.87
CA GLY A 123 2.69 3.07 -24.32
C GLY A 123 3.58 3.80 -23.30
N VAL A 124 3.83 3.20 -22.14
CA VAL A 124 4.74 3.75 -21.11
C VAL A 124 5.63 2.67 -20.52
N TRP A 125 6.82 3.07 -20.06
CA TRP A 125 7.71 2.20 -19.31
C TRP A 125 7.22 2.07 -17.86
N SER A 126 6.94 0.84 -17.43
CA SER A 126 6.50 0.50 -16.07
C SER A 126 7.61 -0.21 -15.32
N ARG A 127 7.82 0.14 -14.06
CA ARG A 127 8.73 -0.61 -13.18
C ARG A 127 8.14 -1.99 -12.89
N VAL A 128 8.98 -3.02 -12.89
CA VAL A 128 8.66 -4.38 -12.48
C VAL A 128 9.70 -4.80 -11.46
N ARG A 129 9.31 -4.88 -10.19
CA ARG A 129 10.18 -5.29 -9.08
C ARG A 129 9.56 -6.47 -8.36
N PHE A 130 10.32 -7.54 -8.19
CA PHE A 130 9.83 -8.76 -7.56
C PHE A 130 10.97 -9.57 -6.93
N GLN A 131 10.65 -10.27 -5.85
CA GLN A 131 11.58 -11.22 -5.23
C GLN A 131 11.42 -12.60 -5.84
N THR A 132 12.53 -13.25 -6.17
CA THR A 132 12.56 -14.59 -6.77
C THR A 132 13.79 -15.36 -6.31
N ARG A 133 13.99 -16.56 -6.84
CA ARG A 133 15.18 -17.38 -6.55
C ARG A 133 16.09 -17.45 -7.75
N VAL A 134 17.38 -17.61 -7.50
CA VAL A 134 18.37 -17.95 -8.50
C VAL A 134 18.23 -19.42 -8.88
N PHE A 135 18.11 -19.68 -10.19
CA PHE A 135 18.04 -21.02 -10.77
C PHE A 135 19.29 -21.33 -11.58
N GLU A 136 19.44 -22.60 -11.93
CA GLU A 136 20.40 -23.03 -12.96
C GLU A 136 19.64 -23.65 -14.13
N LYS A 137 20.01 -23.25 -15.32
CA LYS A 137 19.58 -23.87 -16.55
C LYS A 137 20.77 -24.00 -17.48
N ASP A 138 21.04 -25.21 -17.97
CA ASP A 138 22.14 -25.53 -18.89
C ASP A 138 23.54 -25.11 -18.34
N GLY A 139 23.72 -25.14 -17.01
CA GLY A 139 24.95 -24.75 -16.33
C GLY A 139 25.11 -23.26 -16.09
N VAL A 140 24.07 -22.45 -16.35
CA VAL A 140 24.08 -21.00 -16.21
C VAL A 140 23.07 -20.54 -15.18
N LYS A 141 23.48 -19.62 -14.28
CA LYS A 141 22.58 -18.99 -13.31
C LYS A 141 21.65 -18.00 -13.97
N ASN A 142 20.37 -18.08 -13.62
CA ASN A 142 19.34 -17.24 -14.22
C ASN A 142 18.19 -16.97 -13.23
N VAL A 143 17.34 -16.00 -13.57
CA VAL A 143 16.02 -15.81 -13.01
C VAL A 143 14.97 -16.06 -14.09
N PHE A 144 13.82 -16.57 -13.71
CA PHE A 144 12.76 -16.95 -14.66
C PHE A 144 11.52 -16.11 -14.49
N ILE A 145 11.00 -15.63 -15.62
CA ILE A 145 9.71 -14.93 -15.72
C ILE A 145 8.87 -15.64 -16.77
N SER A 146 7.61 -15.90 -16.45
CA SER A 146 6.63 -16.40 -17.41
C SER A 146 5.50 -15.42 -17.65
N MET A 147 4.88 -15.53 -18.81
CA MET A 147 3.85 -14.63 -19.31
C MET A 147 2.66 -15.42 -19.80
N GLU A 148 1.46 -14.95 -19.50
CA GLU A 148 0.22 -15.55 -19.99
C GLU A 148 -0.68 -14.50 -20.64
N LYS A 149 -1.55 -14.95 -21.57
CA LYS A 149 -2.52 -14.12 -22.28
C LYS A 149 -1.93 -12.97 -23.11
N GLY A 150 -0.66 -13.11 -23.52
CA GLY A 150 0.05 -12.09 -24.25
C GLY A 150 0.22 -12.34 -25.75
N LYS A 151 -0.37 -13.40 -26.33
CA LYS A 151 -0.20 -13.73 -27.75
C LYS A 151 -0.51 -12.54 -28.66
N GLY A 152 0.46 -12.17 -29.48
CA GLY A 152 0.37 -11.04 -30.40
C GLY A 152 0.88 -9.70 -29.83
N LEU A 153 1.12 -9.61 -28.53
CA LEU A 153 1.72 -8.42 -27.91
C LEU A 153 3.20 -8.31 -28.24
N THR A 154 3.67 -7.09 -28.39
CA THR A 154 5.09 -6.73 -28.38
C THR A 154 5.40 -6.04 -27.06
N ILE A 155 6.41 -6.52 -26.37
CA ILE A 155 6.91 -5.94 -25.12
C ILE A 155 8.42 -5.68 -25.23
N TRP A 156 8.90 -4.72 -24.46
CA TRP A 156 10.34 -4.49 -24.28
C TRP A 156 10.68 -4.61 -22.81
N LEU A 157 11.81 -5.25 -22.53
CA LEU A 157 12.42 -5.30 -21.21
C LEU A 157 13.73 -4.51 -21.25
N SER A 158 13.99 -3.72 -20.21
CA SER A 158 15.18 -2.86 -20.13
C SER A 158 15.63 -2.70 -18.68
N ASN A 159 16.87 -2.28 -18.49
CA ASN A 159 17.46 -1.91 -17.21
C ASN A 159 17.27 -2.95 -16.09
N PRO A 160 17.66 -4.22 -16.29
CA PRO A 160 17.57 -5.21 -15.24
C PRO A 160 18.68 -4.99 -14.20
N ALA A 161 18.28 -4.89 -12.93
CA ALA A 161 19.14 -4.89 -11.77
C ALA A 161 18.82 -6.08 -10.87
N VAL A 162 19.81 -6.56 -10.11
CA VAL A 162 19.64 -7.62 -9.12
C VAL A 162 20.16 -7.10 -7.78
N ASP A 163 19.31 -7.15 -6.79
CA ASP A 163 19.63 -6.78 -5.41
C ASP A 163 19.50 -7.99 -4.49
N THR A 164 20.12 -7.92 -3.33
CA THR A 164 19.90 -8.90 -2.26
C THR A 164 18.44 -8.89 -1.84
N ALA A 165 17.87 -10.08 -1.60
CA ALA A 165 16.50 -10.20 -1.13
C ALA A 165 16.32 -9.47 0.20
N GLU A 166 15.15 -8.89 0.40
CA GLU A 166 14.74 -8.38 1.69
C GLU A 166 14.55 -9.55 2.67
N GLU A 167 15.08 -9.45 3.87
CA GLU A 167 14.89 -10.47 4.90
C GLU A 167 13.40 -10.55 5.28
N ASP A 168 12.90 -11.78 5.46
CA ASP A 168 11.56 -12.03 6.01
C ASP A 168 11.56 -11.85 7.55
N ALA A 169 12.11 -10.73 8.03
CA ALA A 169 12.06 -10.40 9.44
C ALA A 169 10.61 -10.04 9.84
N PRO A 170 10.22 -10.34 11.11
CA PRO A 170 8.94 -9.91 11.62
C PRO A 170 8.78 -8.39 11.47
N LEU A 171 7.73 -7.94 10.77
CA LEU A 171 7.54 -6.52 10.45
C LEU A 171 7.36 -5.66 11.70
N PHE A 172 6.58 -6.14 12.66
CA PHE A 172 6.09 -5.32 13.77
C PHE A 172 6.70 -5.70 15.12
N GLY A 173 7.83 -6.42 15.12
CA GLY A 173 8.54 -6.79 16.35
C GLY A 173 7.70 -7.63 17.33
N GLY A 174 6.75 -8.42 16.86
CA GLY A 174 5.87 -9.30 17.64
C GLY A 174 4.42 -8.81 17.77
N VAL A 175 4.11 -7.61 17.32
CA VAL A 175 2.74 -7.13 17.11
C VAL A 175 2.19 -7.77 15.84
N LYS A 176 0.87 -7.96 15.75
CA LYS A 176 0.22 -8.56 14.57
C LYS A 176 -0.82 -7.62 13.99
N LEU A 177 -0.84 -7.50 12.67
CA LEU A 177 -1.84 -6.76 11.92
C LEU A 177 -2.72 -7.71 11.11
N TYR A 178 -4.02 -7.59 11.28
CA TYR A 178 -5.03 -8.33 10.52
C TYR A 178 -5.83 -7.38 9.64
N GLN A 179 -5.81 -7.58 8.33
CA GLN A 179 -6.76 -6.98 7.41
C GLN A 179 -8.00 -7.89 7.34
N ILE A 180 -9.19 -7.34 7.56
CA ILE A 180 -10.41 -8.15 7.65
C ILE A 180 -11.02 -8.36 6.26
N GLU A 181 -11.45 -9.59 5.98
CA GLU A 181 -12.13 -9.92 4.72
C GLU A 181 -13.54 -9.30 4.70
N PRO A 182 -13.89 -8.48 3.69
CA PRO A 182 -15.21 -7.86 3.60
C PRO A 182 -16.31 -8.83 3.19
N LYS A 183 -17.48 -8.68 3.76
CA LYS A 183 -18.74 -9.31 3.29
C LYS A 183 -19.60 -8.33 2.51
N SER A 184 -19.48 -7.03 2.80
CA SER A 184 -20.03 -5.93 2.03
C SER A 184 -19.27 -5.72 0.71
N ASN A 185 -19.64 -4.69 -0.04
CA ASN A 185 -18.90 -4.27 -1.24
C ASN A 185 -17.61 -3.53 -0.90
N LEU A 186 -17.65 -2.68 0.13
CA LEU A 186 -16.56 -1.90 0.67
C LEU A 186 -16.45 -2.14 2.16
N MET A 187 -15.26 -2.26 2.66
CA MET A 187 -14.96 -2.37 4.09
C MET A 187 -13.56 -1.85 4.36
N ASN A 188 -13.45 -0.86 5.23
CA ASN A 188 -12.17 -0.56 5.86
C ASN A 188 -12.20 -1.09 7.29
N SER A 189 -11.42 -2.10 7.59
CA SER A 189 -11.31 -2.61 8.96
C SER A 189 -10.04 -3.42 9.17
N TYR A 190 -9.33 -3.10 10.25
CA TYR A 190 -8.09 -3.75 10.67
C TYR A 190 -8.14 -4.04 12.16
N ILE A 191 -7.45 -5.10 12.57
CA ILE A 191 -7.21 -5.41 13.98
C ILE A 191 -5.70 -5.44 14.19
N VAL A 192 -5.23 -4.74 15.22
CA VAL A 192 -3.85 -4.84 15.71
C VAL A 192 -3.88 -5.53 17.06
N GLU A 193 -3.13 -6.64 17.19
CA GLU A 193 -2.95 -7.41 18.43
C GLU A 193 -1.56 -7.11 18.97
N THR A 194 -1.47 -6.52 20.16
CA THR A 194 -0.18 -6.27 20.83
C THR A 194 0.43 -7.57 21.33
N LYS A 195 1.68 -7.54 21.76
CA LYS A 195 2.35 -8.71 22.38
C LYS A 195 1.67 -9.18 23.65
N GLU A 196 1.08 -8.26 24.39
CA GLU A 196 0.34 -8.54 25.63
C GLU A 196 -1.08 -9.04 25.38
N GLY A 197 -1.54 -9.03 24.12
CA GLY A 197 -2.87 -9.48 23.69
C GLY A 197 -3.94 -8.40 23.78
N GLU A 198 -3.58 -7.12 23.94
CA GLU A 198 -4.52 -6.01 23.82
C GLU A 198 -4.94 -5.84 22.36
N ILE A 199 -6.20 -5.49 22.14
CA ILE A 199 -6.85 -5.44 20.84
C ILE A 199 -7.19 -4.00 20.46
N ILE A 200 -6.60 -3.55 19.36
CA ILE A 200 -6.93 -2.28 18.71
C ILE A 200 -7.73 -2.59 17.45
N VAL A 201 -8.84 -1.90 17.23
CA VAL A 201 -9.62 -1.96 15.99
C VAL A 201 -9.54 -0.61 15.30
N MET A 202 -9.22 -0.63 14.00
CA MET A 202 -9.22 0.55 13.13
C MET A 202 -10.38 0.40 12.15
N ASP A 203 -11.35 1.31 12.23
CA ASP A 203 -12.62 1.27 11.50
C ASP A 203 -13.43 -0.03 11.76
N GLY A 204 -14.53 -0.26 11.05
CA GLY A 204 -15.37 -1.41 11.31
C GLY A 204 -16.04 -2.05 10.09
N GLY A 205 -16.17 -1.29 9.01
CA GLY A 205 -16.90 -1.75 7.82
C GLY A 205 -18.39 -1.43 7.82
N ASP A 206 -19.10 -1.96 6.83
CA ASP A 206 -20.53 -1.73 6.61
C ASP A 206 -21.41 -2.73 7.38
N LEU A 207 -22.71 -2.56 7.28
CA LEU A 207 -23.75 -3.40 7.92
C LEU A 207 -23.50 -4.91 7.71
N ALA A 208 -23.22 -5.32 6.47
CA ALA A 208 -23.01 -6.72 6.13
C ALA A 208 -21.73 -7.32 6.74
N ASP A 209 -20.82 -6.47 7.21
CA ASP A 209 -19.54 -6.89 7.79
C ASP A 209 -19.63 -7.15 9.29
N ALA A 210 -20.67 -6.65 9.99
CA ALA A 210 -20.80 -6.69 11.44
C ALA A 210 -20.65 -8.11 12.01
N ASP A 211 -21.39 -9.09 11.48
CA ASP A 211 -21.34 -10.48 11.96
C ASP A 211 -19.95 -11.11 11.73
N ASN A 212 -19.31 -10.79 10.59
CA ASN A 212 -17.99 -11.29 10.27
C ASN A 212 -16.93 -10.68 11.19
N LEU A 213 -16.99 -9.37 11.43
CA LEU A 213 -16.08 -8.68 12.34
C LEU A 213 -16.23 -9.21 13.77
N VAL A 214 -17.46 -9.39 14.26
CA VAL A 214 -17.72 -10.00 15.58
C VAL A 214 -17.18 -11.42 15.67
N LYS A 215 -17.36 -12.24 14.61
CA LYS A 215 -16.81 -13.60 14.57
C LYS A 215 -15.28 -13.57 14.67
N VAL A 216 -14.62 -12.63 14.01
CA VAL A 216 -13.17 -12.48 14.08
C VAL A 216 -12.75 -11.97 15.46
N LEU A 217 -13.39 -10.91 16.00
CA LEU A 217 -13.10 -10.37 17.32
C LEU A 217 -13.20 -11.43 18.41
N ARG A 218 -14.24 -12.28 18.39
CA ARG A 218 -14.41 -13.37 19.35
C ARG A 218 -13.34 -14.44 19.32
N THR A 219 -12.48 -14.46 18.30
CA THR A 219 -11.28 -15.34 18.32
C THR A 219 -10.20 -14.79 19.24
N PHE A 220 -10.28 -13.51 19.61
CA PHE A 220 -9.37 -12.81 20.52
C PHE A 220 -10.05 -12.51 21.84
N THR A 221 -11.18 -11.76 21.80
CA THR A 221 -11.83 -11.20 22.97
C THR A 221 -13.31 -10.89 22.71
N ASN A 222 -14.08 -10.66 23.78
CA ASN A 222 -15.40 -9.99 23.74
C ASN A 222 -15.32 -8.54 24.23
N GLU A 223 -14.13 -8.05 24.56
CA GLU A 223 -13.87 -6.69 25.02
C GLU A 223 -12.70 -6.10 24.24
N VAL A 224 -12.98 -5.10 23.41
CA VAL A 224 -11.97 -4.38 22.61
C VAL A 224 -11.37 -3.28 23.48
N ASP A 225 -10.05 -3.23 23.59
CA ASP A 225 -9.36 -2.25 24.41
C ASP A 225 -9.42 -0.84 23.81
N HIS A 226 -9.21 -0.74 22.49
CA HIS A 226 -9.23 0.53 21.77
C HIS A 226 -9.87 0.37 20.39
N TRP A 227 -10.86 1.21 20.09
CA TRP A 227 -11.48 1.25 18.77
C TRP A 227 -11.39 2.66 18.19
N PHE A 228 -10.71 2.82 17.09
CA PHE A 228 -10.51 4.09 16.38
C PHE A 228 -11.35 4.10 15.11
N ILE A 229 -12.14 5.15 14.90
CA ILE A 229 -12.90 5.35 13.67
C ILE A 229 -12.34 6.58 12.95
N SER A 230 -12.05 6.42 11.66
CA SER A 230 -11.49 7.46 10.83
C SER A 230 -12.50 8.55 10.48
N HIS A 231 -13.70 8.16 10.01
CA HIS A 231 -14.81 9.06 9.66
C HIS A 231 -16.15 8.32 9.64
N TYR A 232 -17.24 9.02 9.31
CA TYR A 232 -18.62 8.56 9.51
C TYR A 232 -19.23 7.74 8.35
N HIS A 233 -18.53 7.48 7.23
CA HIS A 233 -19.11 6.72 6.12
C HIS A 233 -19.46 5.27 6.51
N SER A 234 -20.45 4.71 5.81
CA SER A 234 -21.05 3.41 6.15
C SER A 234 -20.04 2.27 6.17
N ASP A 235 -19.12 2.25 5.25
CA ASP A 235 -18.08 1.22 5.11
C ASP A 235 -16.91 1.33 6.12
N HIS A 236 -17.01 2.31 7.05
CA HIS A 236 -16.09 2.50 8.17
C HIS A 236 -16.77 2.34 9.53
N VAL A 237 -18.01 2.82 9.69
CA VAL A 237 -18.63 2.92 11.02
C VAL A 237 -19.88 2.07 11.20
N ARG A 238 -20.57 1.67 10.13
CA ARG A 238 -21.89 1.06 10.23
C ARG A 238 -21.89 -0.31 10.91
N ALA A 239 -20.83 -1.09 10.71
CA ALA A 239 -20.69 -2.34 11.46
C ALA A 239 -20.60 -2.10 12.96
N LEU A 240 -19.87 -1.07 13.44
CA LEU A 240 -19.82 -0.72 14.85
C LEU A 240 -21.20 -0.34 15.40
N VAL A 241 -21.97 0.51 14.69
CA VAL A 241 -23.35 0.87 15.07
C VAL A 241 -24.20 -0.40 15.23
N THR A 242 -24.09 -1.34 14.28
CA THR A 242 -24.79 -2.63 14.32
C THR A 242 -24.33 -3.52 15.47
N ILE A 243 -23.03 -3.56 15.74
CA ILE A 243 -22.44 -4.33 16.85
C ILE A 243 -22.93 -3.81 18.20
N LEU A 244 -23.01 -2.50 18.38
CA LEU A 244 -23.54 -1.91 19.60
C LEU A 244 -25.02 -2.29 19.84
N GLU A 245 -25.81 -2.47 18.78
CA GLU A 245 -27.21 -2.85 18.92
C GLU A 245 -27.41 -4.35 19.13
N PHE A 246 -26.81 -5.18 18.30
CA PHE A 246 -27.16 -6.61 18.18
C PHE A 246 -26.15 -7.59 18.78
N HIS A 247 -24.94 -7.15 19.13
CA HIS A 247 -23.91 -8.04 19.65
C HIS A 247 -23.43 -7.66 21.05
N ASN A 248 -22.95 -8.64 21.78
CA ASN A 248 -22.35 -8.44 23.09
C ASN A 248 -20.82 -8.34 22.96
N ILE A 249 -20.38 -7.22 22.41
CA ILE A 249 -18.97 -6.79 22.39
C ILE A 249 -18.89 -5.53 23.25
N LYS A 250 -17.92 -5.49 24.15
CA LYS A 250 -17.62 -4.30 24.94
C LYS A 250 -16.42 -3.56 24.34
N ILE A 251 -16.39 -2.26 24.54
CA ILE A 251 -15.33 -1.36 24.08
C ILE A 251 -14.89 -0.51 25.25
N ARG A 252 -13.64 -0.60 25.67
CA ARG A 252 -13.11 0.26 26.74
C ARG A 252 -12.96 1.69 26.30
N ASN A 253 -12.34 1.90 25.13
CA ASN A 253 -12.05 3.23 24.64
C ASN A 253 -12.43 3.34 23.16
N LEU A 254 -13.37 4.21 22.84
CA LEU A 254 -13.82 4.50 21.48
C LEU A 254 -13.39 5.92 21.08
N TYR A 255 -12.69 6.03 19.97
CA TYR A 255 -12.08 7.27 19.47
C TYR A 255 -12.66 7.67 18.13
N PHE A 256 -13.23 8.87 18.02
CA PHE A 256 -13.69 9.48 16.77
C PHE A 256 -13.88 10.99 16.91
N ASP A 257 -13.98 11.71 15.78
CA ASP A 257 -14.38 13.12 15.70
C ASP A 257 -15.27 13.34 14.49
N PHE A 258 -16.58 13.16 14.67
CA PHE A 258 -17.55 13.32 13.60
C PHE A 258 -18.19 14.71 13.60
N PRO A 259 -18.55 15.27 12.41
CA PRO A 259 -19.51 16.34 12.33
C PRO A 259 -20.88 15.82 12.73
N THR A 260 -21.79 16.70 13.14
CA THR A 260 -23.20 16.34 13.31
C THR A 260 -23.89 16.10 11.97
N SER A 261 -24.98 15.31 11.97
CA SER A 261 -25.78 15.09 10.76
C SER A 261 -26.28 16.42 10.14
N ALA A 262 -26.55 17.43 10.98
CA ALA A 262 -26.95 18.76 10.52
C ALA A 262 -25.80 19.48 9.77
N GLU A 263 -24.57 19.39 10.25
CA GLU A 263 -23.38 19.95 9.58
C GLU A 263 -23.11 19.23 8.27
N VAL A 264 -23.23 17.90 8.23
CA VAL A 264 -23.09 17.11 7.00
C VAL A 264 -24.11 17.57 5.96
N LYS A 265 -25.39 17.67 6.35
CA LYS A 265 -26.46 18.13 5.48
C LYS A 265 -26.23 19.54 4.93
N GLN A 266 -25.69 20.44 5.75
CA GLN A 266 -25.39 21.81 5.36
C GLN A 266 -24.20 21.90 4.40
N ASN A 267 -23.17 21.05 4.58
CA ASN A 267 -21.88 21.19 3.92
C ASN A 267 -21.72 20.32 2.67
N SER A 268 -22.37 19.16 2.59
CA SER A 268 -22.25 18.23 1.46
C SER A 268 -23.59 17.65 0.99
N GLY A 269 -24.53 17.43 1.91
CA GLY A 269 -25.74 16.65 1.64
C GLY A 269 -25.47 15.16 1.47
N ASP A 270 -24.34 14.67 2.01
CA ASP A 270 -23.94 13.28 2.00
C ASP A 270 -25.01 12.40 2.68
N SER A 271 -25.37 11.28 2.03
CA SER A 271 -26.41 10.36 2.52
C SER A 271 -26.05 9.65 3.80
N ASP A 272 -24.77 9.44 4.06
CA ASP A 272 -24.28 8.72 5.26
C ASP A 272 -24.16 9.61 6.51
N GLY A 273 -24.39 10.92 6.35
CA GLY A 273 -24.29 11.87 7.46
C GLY A 273 -25.14 11.53 8.70
N TYR A 274 -26.23 10.77 8.56
CA TYR A 274 -27.04 10.31 9.69
C TYR A 274 -26.28 9.36 10.62
N LEU A 275 -25.29 8.64 10.14
CA LEU A 275 -24.50 7.67 10.92
C LEU A 275 -23.69 8.35 12.03
N ALA A 276 -23.32 9.62 11.84
CA ALA A 276 -22.63 10.39 12.87
C ALA A 276 -23.49 10.52 14.14
N ASP A 277 -24.73 10.95 13.99
CA ASP A 277 -25.67 11.06 15.13
C ASP A 277 -26.17 9.68 15.61
N GLU A 278 -26.30 8.70 14.71
CA GLU A 278 -26.74 7.34 15.04
C GLU A 278 -25.73 6.64 15.96
N LEU A 279 -24.41 6.75 15.67
CA LEU A 279 -23.39 6.20 16.58
C LEU A 279 -23.51 6.78 17.99
N VAL A 280 -23.64 8.10 18.12
CA VAL A 280 -23.81 8.78 19.43
C VAL A 280 -25.07 8.29 20.13
N ALA A 281 -26.18 8.15 19.39
CA ALA A 281 -27.44 7.63 19.93
C ALA A 281 -27.31 6.18 20.41
N LYS A 282 -26.60 5.30 19.68
CA LYS A 282 -26.37 3.91 20.09
C LYS A 282 -25.48 3.81 21.33
N ILE A 283 -24.44 4.63 21.42
CA ILE A 283 -23.61 4.71 22.62
C ILE A 283 -24.47 5.12 23.85
N ALA A 284 -25.32 6.12 23.70
CA ALA A 284 -26.22 6.56 24.76
C ALA A 284 -27.30 5.51 25.14
N GLN A 285 -27.75 4.71 24.15
CA GLN A 285 -28.71 3.64 24.34
C GLN A 285 -28.12 2.42 25.05
N TYR A 286 -26.84 2.12 24.86
CA TYR A 286 -26.12 0.96 25.40
C TYR A 286 -24.85 1.38 26.17
N PRO A 287 -24.99 2.17 27.24
CA PRO A 287 -23.86 2.75 27.97
C PRO A 287 -22.95 1.69 28.62
N GLU A 288 -23.46 0.47 28.84
CA GLU A 288 -22.69 -0.65 29.39
C GLU A 288 -21.73 -1.29 28.38
N LYS A 289 -21.84 -0.93 27.09
CA LYS A 289 -21.01 -1.47 26.02
C LYS A 289 -19.80 -0.59 25.68
N VAL A 290 -19.85 0.70 25.97
CA VAL A 290 -18.74 1.63 25.71
C VAL A 290 -18.39 2.35 27.00
N GLU A 291 -17.19 2.11 27.52
CA GLU A 291 -16.75 2.68 28.79
C GLU A 291 -16.32 4.15 28.64
N ASN A 292 -15.50 4.45 27.65
CA ASN A 292 -14.99 5.79 27.38
C ASN A 292 -15.18 6.19 25.93
N VAL A 293 -15.64 7.42 25.70
CA VAL A 293 -15.71 8.06 24.39
C VAL A 293 -14.74 9.23 24.36
N ILE A 294 -13.83 9.24 23.41
CA ILE A 294 -12.72 10.18 23.35
C ILE A 294 -12.72 10.85 21.97
N THR A 295 -12.70 12.17 21.96
CA THR A 295 -12.57 12.92 20.70
C THR A 295 -11.18 12.70 20.11
N ALA A 296 -11.14 12.16 18.90
CA ALA A 296 -9.91 11.97 18.14
C ALA A 296 -9.51 13.28 17.44
N GLY A 297 -8.23 13.59 17.44
CA GLY A 297 -7.72 14.78 16.76
C GLY A 297 -6.21 14.90 16.94
N ARG A 298 -5.64 15.86 16.24
CA ARG A 298 -4.22 16.11 16.23
C ARG A 298 -3.62 16.21 17.64
N GLY A 299 -2.57 15.42 17.86
CA GLY A 299 -1.86 15.38 19.14
C GLY A 299 -2.41 14.36 20.14
N LEU A 300 -3.55 13.70 19.85
CA LEU A 300 -3.96 12.54 20.62
C LEU A 300 -2.89 11.47 20.48
N THR A 301 -2.39 11.00 21.62
CA THR A 301 -1.41 9.91 21.71
C THR A 301 -1.89 8.92 22.75
N VAL A 302 -2.06 7.68 22.37
CA VAL A 302 -2.59 6.60 23.20
C VAL A 302 -1.55 5.52 23.31
N GLN A 303 -1.06 5.26 24.53
CA GLN A 303 -0.21 4.09 24.80
C GLN A 303 -1.09 2.86 24.92
N VAL A 304 -0.75 1.79 24.19
CA VAL A 304 -1.43 0.48 24.23
C VAL A 304 -0.41 -0.58 24.59
N GLY A 305 -0.57 -1.21 25.74
CA GLY A 305 0.44 -2.09 26.28
C GLY A 305 1.78 -1.39 26.54
N ALA A 306 2.86 -2.14 26.49
CA ALA A 306 4.19 -1.63 26.82
C ALA A 306 4.85 -0.86 25.66
N ASP A 307 4.58 -1.23 24.42
CA ASP A 307 5.41 -0.86 23.28
C ASP A 307 4.65 -0.48 21.99
N VAL A 308 3.34 -0.35 22.04
CA VAL A 308 2.51 0.16 20.94
C VAL A 308 1.93 1.52 21.28
N THR A 309 2.02 2.47 20.35
CA THR A 309 1.42 3.81 20.52
C THR A 309 0.55 4.14 19.31
N VAL A 310 -0.67 4.63 19.55
CA VAL A 310 -1.53 5.14 18.49
C VAL A 310 -1.57 6.66 18.56
N LYS A 311 -1.28 7.33 17.43
CA LYS A 311 -1.33 8.78 17.29
C LYS A 311 -2.38 9.20 16.27
N ALA A 312 -3.18 10.23 16.59
CA ALA A 312 -3.98 10.93 15.59
C ALA A 312 -3.15 12.08 15.00
N LEU A 313 -2.98 12.07 13.68
CA LEU A 313 -2.06 13.00 13.01
C LEU A 313 -2.73 14.32 12.60
N ASN A 314 -4.05 14.39 12.54
CA ASN A 314 -4.80 15.57 12.13
C ASN A 314 -6.13 15.67 12.86
N ASP A 315 -6.72 16.86 12.82
CA ASP A 315 -8.13 17.06 13.16
C ASP A 315 -9.04 16.70 11.98
N ALA A 316 -10.29 16.34 12.26
CA ALA A 316 -11.31 16.19 11.23
C ALA A 316 -11.53 17.52 10.49
N TYR A 317 -11.36 17.51 9.15
CA TYR A 317 -11.46 18.73 8.34
C TYR A 317 -12.91 19.02 7.97
N LYS A 318 -13.59 19.82 8.82
CA LYS A 318 -15.03 20.13 8.73
C LYS A 318 -15.34 21.38 7.89
N VAL A 319 -14.60 21.57 6.78
CA VAL A 319 -14.80 22.69 5.86
C VAL A 319 -15.61 22.25 4.65
N LYS A 320 -16.61 23.05 4.28
CA LYS A 320 -17.51 22.76 3.15
C LYS A 320 -16.76 22.53 1.84
N ASN A 321 -16.94 21.36 1.24
CA ASN A 321 -16.46 21.01 -0.10
C ASN A 321 -17.19 19.79 -0.64
N ASN A 322 -16.92 19.40 -1.90
CA ASN A 322 -17.60 18.29 -2.58
C ASN A 322 -17.22 16.91 -2.04
N ASN A 323 -16.11 16.81 -1.27
CA ASN A 323 -15.62 15.57 -0.67
C ASN A 323 -15.63 15.66 0.87
N TYR A 324 -16.64 16.34 1.42
CA TYR A 324 -16.73 16.67 2.84
C TYR A 324 -16.56 15.46 3.74
N GLY A 325 -17.28 14.37 3.46
CA GLY A 325 -17.22 13.14 4.26
C GLY A 325 -15.80 12.61 4.40
N ASN A 326 -15.16 12.31 3.27
CA ASN A 326 -13.79 11.79 3.23
C ASN A 326 -12.78 12.78 3.84
N ASN A 327 -13.00 14.07 3.64
CA ASN A 327 -12.13 15.10 4.22
C ASN A 327 -12.25 15.23 5.75
N THR A 328 -13.29 14.68 6.39
CA THR A 328 -13.36 14.57 7.85
C THR A 328 -12.51 13.44 8.43
N THR A 329 -11.86 12.64 7.61
CA THR A 329 -11.00 11.54 8.06
C THR A 329 -9.93 12.02 9.04
N VAL A 330 -9.86 11.38 10.20
CA VAL A 330 -8.72 11.42 11.11
C VAL A 330 -7.75 10.32 10.71
N VAL A 331 -6.52 10.70 10.41
CA VAL A 331 -5.43 9.79 10.03
C VAL A 331 -4.76 9.28 11.30
N TYR A 332 -4.55 7.96 11.37
CA TYR A 332 -3.89 7.34 12.51
C TYR A 332 -2.56 6.70 12.12
N LYS A 333 -1.58 6.90 12.99
CA LYS A 333 -0.31 6.19 12.98
C LYS A 333 -0.28 5.20 14.15
N VAL A 334 0.10 3.98 13.89
CA VAL A 334 0.38 2.97 14.91
C VAL A 334 1.88 2.73 14.93
N GLU A 335 2.53 3.18 15.98
CA GLU A 335 3.95 2.91 16.25
C GLU A 335 4.10 1.55 16.90
N THR A 336 5.01 0.73 16.39
CA THR A 336 5.30 -0.61 16.88
C THR A 336 6.79 -0.76 17.20
N PRO A 337 7.24 -1.84 17.85
CA PRO A 337 8.65 -2.11 18.05
C PRO A 337 9.44 -2.37 16.75
N GLY A 338 8.75 -2.55 15.65
CA GLY A 338 9.31 -2.73 14.31
C GLY A 338 8.92 -1.60 13.38
N GLU A 339 8.15 -1.93 12.34
CA GLU A 339 7.70 -0.97 11.33
C GLU A 339 6.40 -0.28 11.77
N ASP A 340 6.32 1.04 11.56
CA ASP A 340 5.12 1.82 11.86
C ASP A 340 4.08 1.72 10.75
N ILE A 341 2.79 1.79 11.14
CA ILE A 341 1.65 1.63 10.25
C ILE A 341 0.89 2.94 10.13
N LEU A 342 0.64 3.38 8.89
CA LEU A 342 -0.19 4.54 8.58
C LEU A 342 -1.56 4.11 8.06
N PHE A 343 -2.61 4.49 8.77
CA PHE A 343 -4.00 4.32 8.36
C PHE A 343 -4.55 5.65 7.86
N LEU A 344 -4.70 5.78 6.55
CA LEU A 344 -5.20 6.99 5.91
C LEU A 344 -6.73 7.08 5.92
N GLY A 345 -7.44 6.00 6.27
CA GLY A 345 -8.90 5.94 6.10
C GLY A 345 -9.27 6.29 4.68
N ASP A 346 -10.16 7.28 4.52
CA ASP A 346 -10.55 7.78 3.20
C ASP A 346 -10.08 9.23 2.96
N LEU A 347 -8.91 9.58 3.52
CA LEU A 347 -8.35 10.92 3.40
C LEU A 347 -8.50 11.46 1.98
N GLY A 348 -9.26 12.54 1.84
CA GLY A 348 -9.46 13.26 0.58
C GLY A 348 -8.33 14.25 0.29
N ASP A 349 -8.50 15.02 -0.76
CA ASP A 349 -7.49 16.01 -1.19
C ASP A 349 -7.37 17.22 -0.27
N ARG A 350 -8.46 17.61 0.42
CA ARG A 350 -8.51 18.81 1.30
C ARG A 350 -7.91 20.07 0.68
N GLY A 351 -7.78 20.12 -0.65
CA GLY A 351 -7.03 21.15 -1.33
C GLY A 351 -5.54 21.13 -0.99
N ASP A 352 -4.97 19.99 -0.63
CA ASP A 352 -3.58 19.79 -0.18
C ASP A 352 -3.19 20.59 1.10
N ALA A 353 -4.13 21.18 1.83
CA ALA A 353 -3.85 22.02 3.00
C ALA A 353 -3.02 21.30 4.10
N TYR A 354 -3.17 19.98 4.23
CA TYR A 354 -2.39 19.17 5.17
C TYR A 354 -0.92 18.99 4.76
N LEU A 355 -0.56 19.24 3.50
CA LEU A 355 0.83 19.14 3.02
C LEU A 355 1.71 20.31 3.50
N GLU A 356 1.11 21.40 3.99
CA GLU A 356 1.83 22.50 4.61
C GLU A 356 2.18 22.22 6.08
N ASP A 357 1.66 21.13 6.64
CA ASP A 357 1.93 20.68 7.99
C ASP A 357 3.14 19.76 8.01
N GLU A 358 4.31 20.31 8.28
CA GLU A 358 5.58 19.57 8.32
C GLU A 358 5.51 18.35 9.27
N TRP A 359 4.91 18.51 10.45
CA TRP A 359 4.80 17.41 11.40
C TRP A 359 3.92 16.26 10.88
N PHE A 360 2.77 16.58 10.25
CA PHE A 360 1.91 15.55 9.65
C PHE A 360 2.66 14.76 8.57
N VAL A 361 3.39 15.47 7.70
CA VAL A 361 4.15 14.84 6.62
C VAL A 361 5.30 14.00 7.18
N GLU A 362 6.07 14.48 8.15
CA GLU A 362 7.16 13.74 8.80
C GLU A 362 6.66 12.46 9.46
N GLU A 363 5.54 12.51 10.20
CA GLU A 363 4.94 11.32 10.82
C GLU A 363 4.41 10.33 9.78
N ALA A 364 3.82 10.80 8.69
CA ALA A 364 3.32 9.93 7.61
C ALA A 364 4.46 9.30 6.80
N GLU A 365 5.55 10.06 6.53
CA GLU A 365 6.73 9.57 5.81
C GLU A 365 7.45 8.49 6.61
N SER A 366 7.56 8.64 7.93
CA SER A 366 8.24 7.69 8.81
C SER A 366 7.60 6.29 8.82
N CYS A 367 6.33 6.16 8.45
CA CYS A 367 5.64 4.87 8.38
C CYS A 367 6.03 4.12 7.11
N THR A 368 6.42 2.86 7.24
CA THR A 368 6.78 2.01 6.10
C THR A 368 5.67 1.06 5.67
N VAL A 369 4.62 0.90 6.49
CA VAL A 369 3.39 0.17 6.17
C VAL A 369 2.26 1.18 6.01
N ILE A 370 1.50 1.10 4.92
CA ILE A 370 0.44 2.06 4.62
C ILE A 370 -0.85 1.37 4.17
N GLN A 371 -1.99 1.78 4.74
CA GLN A 371 -3.29 1.60 4.13
C GLN A 371 -3.56 2.80 3.22
N LEU A 372 -3.78 2.55 1.92
CA LEU A 372 -4.05 3.60 0.95
C LEU A 372 -5.40 4.24 1.18
N ALA A 373 -5.44 5.57 1.07
CA ALA A 373 -6.67 6.34 1.25
C ALA A 373 -7.79 5.89 0.31
N HIS A 374 -9.01 5.89 0.81
CA HIS A 374 -10.23 5.63 0.06
C HIS A 374 -10.13 4.34 -0.77
N HIS A 375 -9.74 3.23 -0.11
CA HIS A 375 -9.60 1.90 -0.72
C HIS A 375 -8.58 1.83 -1.87
N GLY A 376 -7.68 2.80 -2.01
CA GLY A 376 -6.78 2.96 -3.15
C GLY A 376 -7.47 3.51 -4.40
N GLN A 377 -8.58 4.25 -4.23
CA GLN A 377 -9.31 4.95 -5.29
C GLN A 377 -9.55 6.40 -4.90
N ASN A 378 -9.68 7.33 -5.83
CA ASN A 378 -10.17 8.71 -5.65
C ASN A 378 -9.91 9.37 -4.27
N GLY A 379 -8.84 9.01 -3.59
CA GLY A 379 -8.48 9.50 -2.25
C GLY A 379 -7.65 10.79 -2.31
N THR A 380 -6.57 10.80 -1.57
CA THR A 380 -5.65 11.96 -1.52
C THR A 380 -4.81 12.10 -2.80
N THR A 381 -3.95 13.12 -2.89
CA THR A 381 -3.27 13.53 -4.12
C THR A 381 -1.96 12.77 -4.36
N ASP A 382 -1.53 12.69 -5.63
CA ASP A 382 -0.21 12.20 -6.04
C ASP A 382 0.91 12.97 -5.36
N LYS A 383 0.72 14.27 -5.11
CA LYS A 383 1.70 15.11 -4.43
C LYS A 383 1.99 14.57 -3.03
N PHE A 384 0.95 14.26 -2.26
CA PHE A 384 1.10 13.64 -0.95
C PHE A 384 1.78 12.28 -1.03
N TYR A 385 1.29 11.39 -1.89
CA TYR A 385 1.85 10.07 -2.05
C TYR A 385 3.33 10.09 -2.48
N ASN A 386 3.73 11.04 -3.32
CA ASN A 386 5.14 11.19 -3.71
C ASN A 386 6.04 11.66 -2.56
N MET A 387 5.49 12.39 -1.58
CA MET A 387 6.24 12.77 -0.38
C MET A 387 6.48 11.60 0.56
N ILE A 388 5.57 10.61 0.60
CA ILE A 388 5.60 9.48 1.55
C ILE A 388 5.89 8.12 0.90
N LYS A 389 6.51 8.09 -0.28
CA LYS A 389 6.65 6.90 -1.16
C LYS A 389 7.53 5.76 -0.64
N GLU A 390 8.37 6.01 0.38
CA GLU A 390 9.30 5.00 0.92
C GLU A 390 8.54 3.96 1.77
N LYS A 391 7.88 2.99 1.10
CA LYS A 391 7.02 1.98 1.73
C LYS A 391 7.53 0.56 1.50
N LYS A 392 7.42 -0.27 2.54
CA LYS A 392 7.69 -1.72 2.49
C LYS A 392 6.44 -2.53 2.21
N VAL A 393 5.30 -2.08 2.73
CA VAL A 393 4.01 -2.77 2.59
C VAL A 393 2.92 -1.77 2.23
N VAL A 394 2.10 -2.13 1.25
CA VAL A 394 0.91 -1.39 0.83
C VAL A 394 -0.33 -2.25 0.98
N LEU A 395 -1.34 -1.71 1.67
CA LEU A 395 -2.63 -2.35 1.92
C LEU A 395 -3.73 -1.62 1.15
N TYR A 396 -4.41 -2.33 0.27
CA TYR A 396 -5.65 -1.88 -0.37
C TYR A 396 -6.82 -2.46 0.41
N ALA A 397 -7.64 -1.62 1.03
CA ALA A 397 -8.92 -2.01 1.60
C ALA A 397 -9.96 -2.24 0.48
N ALA A 398 -9.62 -3.08 -0.51
CA ALA A 398 -10.33 -3.21 -1.76
C ALA A 398 -10.54 -4.67 -2.18
N LYS A 399 -11.76 -5.00 -2.56
CA LYS A 399 -12.08 -6.21 -3.31
C LYS A 399 -11.52 -6.15 -4.73
N GLN A 400 -11.51 -7.29 -5.41
CA GLN A 400 -10.98 -7.41 -6.76
C GLN A 400 -11.59 -6.42 -7.76
N TRP A 401 -12.90 -6.18 -7.70
CA TRP A 401 -13.56 -5.28 -8.64
C TRP A 401 -13.09 -3.82 -8.52
N ILE A 402 -12.82 -3.33 -7.30
CA ILE A 402 -12.24 -2.00 -7.08
C ILE A 402 -10.80 -1.99 -7.61
N TYR A 403 -10.02 -2.98 -7.23
CA TYR A 403 -8.63 -3.12 -7.64
C TYR A 403 -8.47 -3.19 -9.16
N ASP A 404 -9.47 -3.74 -9.86
CA ASP A 404 -9.53 -3.85 -11.32
C ASP A 404 -10.25 -2.68 -12.01
N ASN A 405 -10.73 -1.69 -11.25
CA ASN A 405 -11.54 -0.59 -11.79
C ASN A 405 -12.77 -1.10 -12.56
N ASP A 406 -13.48 -2.10 -12.01
CA ASP A 406 -14.58 -2.81 -12.66
C ASP A 406 -15.93 -2.36 -12.09
N ASN A 407 -16.87 -1.91 -12.93
CA ASN A 407 -18.24 -1.56 -12.54
C ASN A 407 -19.25 -2.71 -12.73
N GLY A 408 -18.78 -3.93 -12.92
CA GLY A 408 -19.58 -5.11 -13.26
C GLY A 408 -19.60 -5.46 -14.75
N SER A 409 -18.93 -4.65 -15.58
CA SER A 409 -18.80 -4.87 -17.04
C SER A 409 -17.42 -5.40 -17.44
N GLY A 410 -16.52 -5.59 -16.47
CA GLY A 410 -15.18 -6.11 -16.65
C GLY A 410 -14.08 -5.10 -16.32
N PHE A 411 -12.84 -5.54 -16.49
CA PHE A 411 -11.66 -4.76 -16.18
C PHE A 411 -11.66 -3.37 -16.81
N ASN A 412 -11.33 -2.34 -16.01
CA ASN A 412 -11.22 -0.93 -16.39
C ASN A 412 -12.49 -0.33 -17.00
N THR A 413 -13.65 -0.65 -16.44
CA THR A 413 -14.95 -0.12 -16.86
C THR A 413 -15.58 0.85 -15.87
N ALA A 414 -15.06 0.93 -14.64
CA ALA A 414 -15.45 1.95 -13.66
C ALA A 414 -14.71 3.28 -13.88
N ASN A 415 -15.09 4.29 -13.11
CA ASN A 415 -14.45 5.61 -13.13
C ASN A 415 -13.69 5.84 -11.80
N LEU A 416 -12.82 4.88 -11.42
CA LEU A 416 -11.98 4.94 -10.24
C LEU A 416 -10.53 5.21 -10.64
N THR A 417 -9.73 5.74 -9.73
CA THR A 417 -8.30 5.97 -9.98
C THR A 417 -7.43 4.77 -9.58
N THR A 418 -8.01 3.61 -9.30
CA THR A 418 -7.28 2.46 -8.76
C THR A 418 -6.12 2.01 -9.65
N LEU A 419 -6.29 2.01 -10.97
CA LEU A 419 -5.21 1.63 -11.88
C LEU A 419 -4.05 2.64 -11.84
N HIS A 420 -4.36 3.92 -11.73
CA HIS A 420 -3.35 4.97 -11.51
C HIS A 420 -2.62 4.76 -10.17
N MET A 421 -3.33 4.44 -9.10
CA MET A 421 -2.70 4.10 -7.81
C MET A 421 -1.82 2.86 -7.89
N ARG A 422 -2.20 1.85 -8.67
CA ARG A 422 -1.35 0.67 -8.92
C ARG A 422 -0.06 1.06 -9.63
N ASP A 423 -0.11 1.99 -10.59
CA ASP A 423 1.09 2.49 -11.27
C ASP A 423 2.00 3.25 -10.31
N LEU A 424 1.47 4.12 -9.45
CA LEU A 424 2.25 4.80 -8.42
C LEU A 424 2.94 3.81 -7.47
N VAL A 425 2.20 2.86 -6.93
CA VAL A 425 2.75 1.83 -6.01
C VAL A 425 3.81 0.97 -6.70
N ARG A 426 3.63 0.65 -7.99
CA ARG A 426 4.61 -0.05 -8.79
C ARG A 426 5.90 0.77 -8.95
N GLU A 427 5.78 2.07 -9.24
CA GLU A 427 6.93 2.96 -9.35
C GLU A 427 7.69 3.13 -8.01
N TRP A 428 7.01 3.04 -6.85
CA TRP A 428 7.69 2.98 -5.56
C TRP A 428 8.56 1.72 -5.40
N GLY A 429 8.26 0.67 -6.15
CA GLY A 429 8.99 -0.61 -6.11
C GLY A 429 8.67 -1.43 -4.87
N VAL A 430 7.48 -1.30 -4.32
CA VAL A 430 7.01 -2.07 -3.16
C VAL A 430 6.86 -3.54 -3.52
N LEU A 431 7.46 -4.43 -2.72
CA LEU A 431 7.40 -5.88 -2.94
C LEU A 431 6.15 -6.54 -2.33
N ARG A 432 5.59 -5.94 -1.29
CA ARG A 432 4.48 -6.51 -0.50
C ARG A 432 3.23 -5.65 -0.69
N VAL A 433 2.40 -6.03 -1.65
CA VAL A 433 1.12 -5.36 -1.94
C VAL A 433 0.00 -6.34 -1.67
N TYR A 434 -0.95 -5.96 -0.83
CA TYR A 434 -2.07 -6.81 -0.42
C TYR A 434 -3.40 -6.14 -0.69
N THR A 435 -4.37 -6.94 -1.13
CA THR A 435 -5.77 -6.55 -1.31
C THR A 435 -6.68 -7.42 -0.45
N GLN A 436 -7.93 -7.04 -0.29
CA GLN A 436 -8.94 -7.88 0.37
C GLN A 436 -9.49 -9.00 -0.54
N ALA A 437 -9.08 -9.07 -1.80
CA ALA A 437 -9.47 -10.12 -2.73
C ALA A 437 -8.97 -11.52 -2.32
N GLY A 438 -7.86 -11.58 -1.59
CA GLY A 438 -7.26 -12.81 -1.07
C GLY A 438 -7.88 -13.33 0.23
N GLY A 439 -8.92 -12.68 0.77
CA GLY A 439 -9.49 -13.00 2.06
C GLY A 439 -8.79 -12.29 3.23
N ARG A 440 -8.92 -12.86 4.44
CA ARG A 440 -8.27 -12.31 5.64
C ARG A 440 -6.75 -12.42 5.55
N LEU A 441 -6.06 -11.31 5.75
CA LEU A 441 -4.59 -11.24 5.79
C LEU A 441 -4.11 -11.13 7.24
N LEU A 442 -3.02 -11.81 7.57
CA LEU A 442 -2.24 -11.63 8.80
C LEU A 442 -0.82 -11.24 8.41
N LEU A 443 -0.33 -10.13 8.96
CA LEU A 443 1.08 -9.70 8.94
C LEU A 443 1.65 -9.73 10.37
N GLN A 444 2.89 -10.18 10.51
CA GLN A 444 3.59 -10.30 11.79
C GLN A 444 4.93 -9.59 11.76
#